data_42da2251000178e20c469ced1e1801a1
#
_entry.id   42da2251000178e20c469ced1e1801a1
#
_cell.length_a   1.000
_cell.length_b   1.000
_cell.length_c   1.000
_cell.angle_alpha   90.00
_cell.angle_beta   90.00
_cell.angle_gamma   90.00
#
_symmetry.space_group_name_H-M   'P 1'
#
loop_
_entity.id
_entity.type
_entity.pdbx_description
1 polymer ?
#
loop_
_entity_poly.entity_id
_entity_poly.type
_entity_poly.pdbx_seq_one_letter_code
_entity_poly.pdbx_strand_id
1 'polypeptide(L)' 'REFDENIDPIELMWHRDDEDRTIEITKDTDWKIQLDNCLPTSLKEPIFIPRHKWHRVIKGKGKLQLKIHLD' A
#
# COMPACT_ATOMS: atom_id res chain seq x y z
N ARG A 1 2.61 -0.39 -10.69
CA ARG A 1 1.27 -0.94 -10.53
C ARG A 1 0.25 0.17 -10.28
N GLU A 2 -0.95 0.02 -10.79
CA GLU A 2 -1.99 1.03 -10.68
C GLU A 2 -3.24 0.43 -10.07
N PHE A 3 -3.83 1.16 -9.12
CA PHE A 3 -5.13 0.83 -8.54
C PHE A 3 -6.09 2.00 -8.73
N ASP A 4 -7.35 1.73 -9.00
CA ASP A 4 -8.38 2.76 -9.11
C ASP A 4 -9.47 2.55 -8.07
N GLU A 5 -10.54 3.36 -8.12
CA GLU A 5 -11.62 3.29 -7.15
C GLU A 5 -12.37 1.96 -7.17
N ASN A 6 -12.22 1.19 -8.25
CA ASN A 6 -12.86 -0.11 -8.41
C ASN A 6 -11.92 -1.27 -8.05
N ILE A 7 -10.92 -0.98 -7.24
CA ILE A 7 -9.95 -1.98 -6.76
C ILE A 7 -10.68 -3.19 -6.16
N ASP A 8 -10.13 -4.39 -6.40
CA ASP A 8 -10.65 -5.61 -5.81
C ASP A 8 -10.65 -5.46 -4.28
N PRO A 9 -11.78 -5.66 -3.61
CA PRO A 9 -11.86 -5.54 -2.16
C PRO A 9 -10.81 -6.32 -1.39
N ILE A 10 -10.31 -7.42 -1.94
CA ILE A 10 -9.28 -8.23 -1.27
C ILE A 10 -8.00 -7.44 -1.03
N GLU A 11 -7.69 -6.48 -1.91
CA GLU A 11 -6.50 -5.64 -1.76
C GLU A 11 -6.65 -4.66 -0.59
N LEU A 12 -7.88 -4.38 -0.17
CA LEU A 12 -8.17 -3.48 0.93
C LEU A 12 -8.28 -4.21 2.27
N MET A 13 -8.21 -5.54 2.26
CA MET A 13 -8.25 -6.35 3.48
C MET A 13 -6.85 -6.53 4.05
N TRP A 14 -6.80 -6.81 5.34
CA TRP A 14 -5.53 -7.17 5.96
C TRP A 14 -4.94 -8.39 5.27
N HIS A 15 -3.68 -8.27 4.85
CA HIS A 15 -2.95 -9.37 4.22
C HIS A 15 -1.46 -9.25 4.51
N ARG A 16 -0.72 -10.28 4.16
CA ARG A 16 0.74 -10.30 4.30
C ARG A 16 1.35 -10.94 3.06
N ASP A 17 2.61 -10.61 2.82
CA ASP A 17 3.35 -11.12 1.68
C ASP A 17 4.54 -11.94 2.16
N ASP A 18 5.03 -12.82 1.31
CA ASP A 18 6.17 -13.68 1.62
C ASP A 18 7.52 -13.04 1.28
N GLU A 19 7.51 -11.77 0.91
CA GLU A 19 8.68 -11.05 0.46
C GLU A 19 8.75 -9.68 1.12
N ASP A 20 9.98 -9.19 1.34
CA ASP A 20 10.16 -7.80 1.73
C ASP A 20 9.82 -6.93 0.53
N ARG A 21 9.13 -5.82 0.77
CA ARG A 21 8.72 -4.90 -0.29
C ARG A 21 8.96 -3.47 0.12
N THR A 22 9.35 -2.65 -0.84
CA THR A 22 9.37 -1.20 -0.68
C THR A 22 8.36 -0.63 -1.67
N ILE A 23 7.42 0.15 -1.15
CA ILE A 23 6.38 0.78 -1.96
C ILE A 23 6.71 2.25 -2.14
N GLU A 24 6.73 2.70 -3.39
CA GLU A 24 7.00 4.10 -3.72
C GLU A 24 5.88 4.60 -4.63
N ILE A 25 5.26 5.72 -4.27
CA ILE A 25 4.23 6.32 -5.13
C ILE A 25 4.89 7.05 -6.28
N THR A 26 4.22 7.02 -7.44
CA THR A 26 4.69 7.72 -8.64
C THR A 26 3.87 8.96 -8.94
N LYS A 27 2.79 9.18 -8.20
CA LYS A 27 1.91 10.33 -8.36
C LYS A 27 1.24 10.62 -7.02
N ASP A 28 1.06 11.90 -6.68
CA ASP A 28 0.42 12.31 -5.44
C ASP A 28 -0.95 11.66 -5.28
N THR A 29 -1.26 11.26 -4.05
CA THR A 29 -2.49 10.54 -3.75
C THR A 29 -2.91 10.81 -2.31
N ASP A 30 -4.21 10.66 -2.04
CA ASP A 30 -4.75 10.66 -0.69
C ASP A 30 -5.00 9.23 -0.17
N TRP A 31 -4.62 8.23 -0.93
CA TRP A 31 -4.62 6.85 -0.45
C TRP A 31 -3.61 6.69 0.69
N LYS A 32 -3.87 5.74 1.57
CA LYS A 32 -3.01 5.48 2.72
C LYS A 32 -2.69 3.99 2.82
N ILE A 33 -1.70 3.69 3.63
CA ILE A 33 -1.39 2.31 3.98
C ILE A 33 -1.35 2.21 5.51
N GLN A 34 -1.79 1.07 6.02
CA GLN A 34 -1.74 0.80 7.45
C GLN A 34 -1.06 -0.54 7.68
N LEU A 35 0.01 -0.52 8.47
CA LEU A 35 0.66 -1.74 8.93
C LEU A 35 0.08 -2.15 10.26
N ASP A 36 0.26 -3.42 10.61
CA ASP A 36 -0.21 -3.98 11.87
C ASP A 36 0.35 -3.18 13.06
N ASN A 37 -0.52 -2.90 14.01
CA ASN A 37 -0.19 -2.12 15.22
C ASN A 37 0.28 -0.70 14.95
N CYS A 38 -0.06 -0.14 13.77
CA CYS A 38 0.30 1.22 13.40
C CYS A 38 -0.93 2.00 12.98
N LEU A 39 -0.84 3.32 13.04
CA LEU A 39 -1.86 4.20 12.49
C LEU A 39 -1.72 4.25 10.97
N PRO A 40 -2.81 4.55 10.23
CA PRO A 40 -2.72 4.76 8.80
C PRO A 40 -1.68 5.83 8.47
N THR A 41 -0.88 5.56 7.43
CA THR A 41 0.22 6.43 7.02
C THR A 41 -0.01 6.92 5.61
N SER A 42 0.25 8.21 5.38
CA SER A 42 0.20 8.79 4.04
C SER A 42 1.30 8.21 3.16
N LEU A 43 1.00 8.06 1.88
CA LEU A 43 1.96 7.49 0.92
C LEU A 43 2.81 8.59 0.27
N LYS A 44 3.44 9.44 1.09
CA LYS A 44 4.27 10.55 0.58
C LYS A 44 5.74 10.16 0.41
N GLU A 45 6.18 9.15 1.12
CA GLU A 45 7.55 8.66 1.11
C GLU A 45 7.56 7.16 0.88
N PRO A 46 8.67 6.60 0.37
CA PRO A 46 8.77 5.15 0.24
C PRO A 46 8.53 4.45 1.57
N ILE A 47 7.78 3.36 1.53
CA ILE A 47 7.42 2.60 2.72
C ILE A 47 7.94 1.19 2.58
N PHE A 48 8.74 0.76 3.55
CA PHE A 48 9.24 -0.60 3.63
C PHE A 48 8.24 -1.48 4.38
N ILE A 49 7.85 -2.59 3.77
CA ILE A 49 6.95 -3.57 4.37
C ILE A 49 7.72 -4.89 4.49
N PRO A 50 8.13 -5.27 5.71
CA PRO A 50 8.81 -6.55 5.91
C PRO A 50 7.90 -7.71 5.52
N ARG A 51 8.50 -8.79 5.04
CA ARG A 51 7.73 -10.00 4.76
C ARG A 51 6.98 -10.45 6.01
N HIS A 52 5.80 -11.02 5.78
CA HIS A 52 4.90 -11.51 6.82
C HIS A 52 4.31 -10.43 7.73
N LYS A 53 4.56 -9.15 7.43
CA LYS A 53 3.95 -8.06 8.18
C LYS A 53 2.55 -7.82 7.63
N TRP A 54 1.55 -7.92 8.50
CA TRP A 54 0.16 -7.65 8.11
C TRP A 54 -0.01 -6.19 7.78
N HIS A 55 -0.69 -5.91 6.69
CA HIS A 55 -0.93 -4.54 6.22
C HIS A 55 -2.17 -4.50 5.33
N ARG A 56 -2.65 -3.29 5.10
CA ARG A 56 -3.76 -3.04 4.19
C ARG A 56 -3.60 -1.67 3.53
N VAL A 57 -4.23 -1.52 2.37
CA VAL A 57 -4.33 -0.22 1.69
C VAL A 57 -5.66 0.40 2.09
N ILE A 58 -5.65 1.70 2.35
CA ILE A 58 -6.86 2.46 2.65
C ILE A 58 -7.18 3.28 1.42
N LYS A 59 -8.33 3.01 0.83
CA LYS A 59 -8.77 3.63 -0.40
C LYS A 59 -8.93 5.13 -0.24
N GLY A 60 -8.38 5.88 -1.21
CA GLY A 60 -8.61 7.31 -1.34
C GLY A 60 -9.46 7.59 -2.56
N LYS A 61 -9.35 8.80 -3.09
CA LYS A 61 -10.03 9.23 -4.30
C LYS A 61 -9.12 9.02 -5.49
N GLY A 62 -9.71 8.71 -6.65
CA GLY A 62 -8.97 8.55 -7.88
C GLY A 62 -8.11 7.30 -7.90
N LYS A 63 -7.04 7.35 -8.67
CA LYS A 63 -6.15 6.22 -8.88
C LYS A 63 -4.94 6.28 -7.99
N LEU A 64 -4.46 5.11 -7.57
CA LEU A 64 -3.20 4.97 -6.88
C LEU A 64 -2.18 4.39 -7.84
N GLN A 65 -1.10 5.14 -8.10
CA GLN A 65 0.01 4.67 -8.95
C GLN A 65 1.25 4.51 -8.10
N LEU A 66 1.83 3.33 -8.14
CA LEU A 66 3.00 3.04 -7.32
C LEU A 66 3.93 2.05 -7.99
N LYS A 67 5.16 2.02 -7.49
CA LYS A 67 6.15 1.01 -7.84
C LYS A 67 6.37 0.13 -6.63
N ILE A 68 6.45 -1.17 -6.85
CA ILE A 68 6.77 -2.14 -5.81
C ILE A 68 8.15 -2.68 -6.10
N HIS A 69 9.06 -2.47 -5.15
CA HIS A 69 10.42 -3.00 -5.23
C HIS A 69 10.50 -4.24 -4.34
N LEU A 70 10.88 -5.35 -4.94
CA LEU A 70 11.08 -6.60 -4.22
C LEU A 70 12.54 -6.73 -3.83
N ASP A 71 12.78 -7.05 -2.60
CA ASP A 71 14.14 -7.25 -2.06
C ASP A 71 14.48 -8.73 -1.93
#